data_9c16bf47ba2e9b8fed6d174f26083fe6
#
_entry.id   9c16bf47ba2e9b8fed6d174f26083fe6
#
_cell.length_a   1.000
_cell.length_b   1.000
_cell.length_c   1.000
_cell.angle_alpha   90.00
_cell.angle_beta   90.00
_cell.angle_gamma   90.00
#
_symmetry.space_group_name_H-M   'P 1'
#
loop_
_entity.id
_entity.type
_entity.pdbx_description
1 polymer ?
#
loop_
_entity_poly.entity_id
_entity_poly.type
_entity_poly.pdbx_seq_one_letter_code
_entity_poly.pdbx_strand_id
1 'polypeptide(L)'
;YMVPDTGYIRCFGLELFESGFVLRLPTRKDPGRLGEFKPAMKVFRELYDSNLRAEALNISNVAELNIAVSQGRATPIILTYEAMMEKKIGDIAAEIAARRQVRFVMIAGPSSSGKTTFSHRLSTQLRACGLRPHAIATDNYFKNREDTPRDENGNYDFEGLGAMDVEQFNADMVRLLRGETVELPTFNFKKGAREHNGNFLTLGEGDVLVIEGIHCLNDQFTHALPKESKY
;
A
#
# COMPACT_ATOMS: atom_id res chain seq x y z
N TYR A 1 -20.17 11.38 18.59
CA TYR A 1 -21.02 12.30 19.38
C TYR A 1 -21.92 13.08 18.45
N MET A 2 -23.19 13.19 18.75
CA MET A 2 -24.17 13.98 17.99
C MET A 2 -24.49 15.25 18.78
N VAL A 3 -24.72 16.34 18.06
CA VAL A 3 -25.18 17.60 18.65
C VAL A 3 -26.72 17.64 18.68
N PRO A 4 -27.35 18.38 19.61
CA PRO A 4 -28.82 18.45 19.74
C PRO A 4 -29.52 19.00 18.51
N ASP A 5 -28.89 19.96 17.83
CA ASP A 5 -29.39 20.55 16.58
C ASP A 5 -28.23 21.02 15.69
N THR A 6 -28.51 21.27 14.40
CA THR A 6 -27.54 21.69 13.41
C THR A 6 -26.96 23.07 13.61
N GLY A 7 -27.58 23.91 14.43
CA GLY A 7 -27.11 25.27 14.73
C GLY A 7 -25.79 25.29 15.51
N TYR A 8 -25.40 24.17 16.10
CA TYR A 8 -24.08 24.03 16.71
C TYR A 8 -22.95 23.93 15.67
N ILE A 9 -23.27 23.55 14.42
CA ILE A 9 -22.30 23.42 13.34
C ILE A 9 -22.17 24.73 12.61
N ARG A 10 -21.14 25.53 12.94
CA ARG A 10 -20.95 26.88 12.42
C ARG A 10 -19.98 26.98 11.26
N CYS A 11 -19.14 25.97 11.10
CA CYS A 11 -18.08 25.94 10.08
C CYS A 11 -18.15 24.65 9.29
N PHE A 12 -18.63 24.72 8.04
CA PHE A 12 -18.60 23.62 7.09
C PHE A 12 -18.59 24.20 5.66
N GLY A 13 -18.16 23.41 4.70
CA GLY A 13 -18.24 23.73 3.27
C GLY A 13 -18.85 22.56 2.51
N LEU A 14 -19.60 22.87 1.47
CA LEU A 14 -20.17 21.91 0.55
C LEU A 14 -19.74 22.29 -0.86
N GLU A 15 -19.06 21.38 -1.55
CA GLU A 15 -18.54 21.59 -2.90
C GLU A 15 -18.97 20.45 -3.82
N LEU A 16 -19.33 20.76 -5.06
CA LEU A 16 -19.57 19.73 -6.08
C LEU A 16 -18.25 19.04 -6.40
N PHE A 17 -18.30 17.73 -6.47
CA PHE A 17 -17.13 16.93 -6.81
C PHE A 17 -17.57 15.71 -7.63
N GLU A 18 -17.15 15.66 -8.90
CA GLU A 18 -17.56 14.65 -9.87
C GLU A 18 -19.09 14.51 -9.94
N SER A 19 -19.65 13.33 -9.73
CA SER A 19 -21.10 13.07 -9.74
C SER A 19 -21.78 13.28 -8.39
N GLY A 20 -21.07 13.82 -7.40
CA GLY A 20 -21.56 13.98 -6.03
C GLY A 20 -21.14 15.30 -5.41
N PHE A 21 -20.94 15.30 -4.11
CA PHE A 21 -20.46 16.45 -3.37
C PHE A 21 -19.53 16.03 -2.22
N VAL A 22 -18.69 16.96 -1.80
CA VAL A 22 -17.81 16.81 -0.65
C VAL A 22 -18.28 17.73 0.46
N LEU A 23 -18.54 17.16 1.63
CA LEU A 23 -18.75 17.90 2.86
C LEU A 23 -17.40 18.13 3.54
N ARG A 24 -16.98 19.39 3.64
CA ARG A 24 -15.76 19.80 4.32
C ARG A 24 -16.06 20.22 5.74
N LEU A 25 -15.30 19.69 6.67
CA LEU A 25 -15.38 20.03 8.09
C LEU A 25 -14.04 20.59 8.57
N PRO A 26 -14.05 21.47 9.59
CA PRO A 26 -12.82 21.96 10.19
C PRO A 26 -12.08 20.82 10.91
N THR A 27 -10.78 20.97 11.07
CA THR A 27 -9.98 20.02 11.84
C THR A 27 -10.06 20.32 13.34
N ARG A 28 -9.74 19.33 14.17
CA ARG A 28 -9.67 19.53 15.63
C ARG A 28 -8.63 20.58 16.04
N LYS A 29 -7.57 20.74 15.24
CA LYS A 29 -6.50 21.73 15.48
C LYS A 29 -6.92 23.16 15.12
N ASP A 30 -7.82 23.30 14.14
CA ASP A 30 -8.35 24.61 13.69
C ASP A 30 -9.86 24.49 13.45
N PRO A 31 -10.67 24.61 14.52
CA PRO A 31 -12.12 24.40 14.45
C PRO A 31 -12.89 25.56 13.80
N GLY A 32 -12.24 26.70 13.60
CA GLY A 32 -12.84 27.90 13.00
C GLY A 32 -12.60 28.06 11.51
N ARG A 33 -11.79 27.18 10.89
CA ARG A 33 -11.39 27.34 9.50
C ARG A 33 -11.45 26.01 8.73
N LEU A 34 -11.90 26.10 7.48
CA LEU A 34 -11.83 24.97 6.54
C LEU A 34 -10.44 24.91 5.92
N GLY A 35 -9.81 23.74 6.00
CA GLY A 35 -8.58 23.47 5.28
C GLY A 35 -8.78 23.46 3.75
N GLU A 36 -7.71 23.49 2.98
CA GLU A 36 -7.76 23.31 1.53
C GLU A 36 -8.26 21.89 1.20
N PHE A 37 -9.17 21.79 0.22
CA PHE A 37 -9.62 20.49 -0.27
C PHE A 37 -8.59 19.92 -1.26
N LYS A 38 -7.98 18.79 -0.91
CA LYS A 38 -7.05 18.04 -1.76
C LYS A 38 -7.61 16.64 -2.00
N PRO A 39 -8.30 16.41 -3.13
CA PRO A 39 -8.91 15.11 -3.38
C PRO A 39 -7.87 14.02 -3.60
N ALA A 40 -8.05 12.89 -2.94
CA ALA A 40 -7.28 11.67 -3.18
C ALA A 40 -7.82 10.96 -4.43
N MET A 41 -7.55 11.50 -5.62
CA MET A 41 -8.15 11.05 -6.89
C MET A 41 -7.95 9.55 -7.17
N LYS A 42 -6.81 8.98 -6.80
CA LYS A 42 -6.56 7.53 -7.00
C LYS A 42 -7.52 6.69 -6.16
N VAL A 43 -7.70 7.05 -4.89
CA VAL A 43 -8.64 6.34 -3.98
C VAL A 43 -10.07 6.53 -4.46
N PHE A 44 -10.43 7.75 -4.84
CA PHE A 44 -11.77 8.05 -5.35
C PHE A 44 -12.10 7.20 -6.58
N ARG A 45 -11.21 7.14 -7.57
CA ARG A 45 -11.43 6.34 -8.79
C ARG A 45 -11.59 4.85 -8.48
N GLU A 46 -10.75 4.29 -7.61
CA GLU A 46 -10.88 2.88 -7.21
C GLU A 46 -12.23 2.56 -6.54
N LEU A 47 -12.69 3.44 -5.66
CA LEU A 47 -14.00 3.28 -5.02
C LEU A 47 -15.15 3.43 -6.05
N TYR A 48 -15.04 4.39 -6.95
CA TYR A 48 -16.02 4.61 -8.01
C TYR A 48 -16.10 3.40 -8.96
N ASP A 49 -14.96 2.92 -9.45
CA ASP A 49 -14.89 1.74 -10.31
C ASP A 49 -15.38 0.48 -9.58
N SER A 50 -15.14 0.36 -8.27
CA SER A 50 -15.68 -0.74 -7.47
C SER A 50 -17.20 -0.72 -7.40
N ASN A 51 -17.81 0.46 -7.25
CA ASN A 51 -19.26 0.62 -7.25
C ASN A 51 -19.86 0.27 -8.63
N LEU A 52 -19.26 0.77 -9.72
CA LEU A 52 -19.71 0.42 -11.08
C LEU A 52 -19.65 -1.10 -11.33
N ARG A 53 -18.63 -1.77 -10.83
CA ARG A 53 -18.53 -3.24 -10.93
C ARG A 53 -19.64 -3.94 -10.14
N ALA A 54 -19.94 -3.46 -8.93
CA ALA A 54 -21.02 -4.00 -8.11
C ALA A 54 -22.38 -3.79 -8.77
N GLU A 55 -22.63 -2.64 -9.37
CA GLU A 55 -23.84 -2.35 -10.15
C GLU A 55 -23.97 -3.28 -11.36
N ALA A 56 -22.91 -3.47 -12.13
CA ALA A 56 -22.89 -4.36 -13.29
C ALA A 56 -23.20 -5.82 -12.94
N LEU A 57 -22.91 -6.24 -11.71
CA LEU A 57 -23.22 -7.60 -11.19
C LEU A 57 -24.53 -7.67 -10.42
N ASN A 58 -25.26 -6.56 -10.27
CA ASN A 58 -26.49 -6.44 -9.46
C ASN A 58 -26.27 -6.89 -8.00
N ILE A 59 -25.20 -6.37 -7.38
CA ILE A 59 -24.83 -6.58 -5.98
C ILE A 59 -24.34 -5.28 -5.32
N SER A 60 -24.96 -4.17 -5.67
CA SER A 60 -24.56 -2.82 -5.21
C SER A 60 -24.76 -2.60 -3.71
N ASN A 61 -25.58 -3.44 -3.08
CA ASN A 61 -25.88 -3.37 -1.66
C ASN A 61 -26.02 -4.77 -1.05
N VAL A 62 -26.04 -4.82 0.30
CA VAL A 62 -26.11 -6.08 1.04
C VAL A 62 -27.38 -6.87 0.73
N ALA A 63 -28.53 -6.22 0.48
CA ALA A 63 -29.77 -6.90 0.17
C ALA A 63 -29.68 -7.63 -1.19
N GLU A 64 -29.16 -6.98 -2.22
CA GLU A 64 -28.92 -7.58 -3.54
C GLU A 64 -27.93 -8.74 -3.44
N LEU A 65 -26.84 -8.58 -2.68
CA LEU A 65 -25.88 -9.66 -2.44
C LEU A 65 -26.55 -10.86 -1.75
N ASN A 66 -27.36 -10.64 -0.72
CA ASN A 66 -28.07 -11.71 -0.02
C ASN A 66 -29.06 -12.44 -0.94
N ILE A 67 -29.78 -11.70 -1.80
CA ILE A 67 -30.65 -12.28 -2.81
C ILE A 67 -29.82 -13.14 -3.79
N ALA A 68 -28.70 -12.64 -4.27
CA ALA A 68 -27.81 -13.38 -5.16
C ALA A 68 -27.31 -14.68 -4.51
N VAL A 69 -26.92 -14.62 -3.24
CA VAL A 69 -26.48 -15.80 -2.47
C VAL A 69 -27.61 -16.81 -2.32
N SER A 70 -28.82 -16.37 -1.96
CA SER A 70 -30.00 -17.26 -1.82
C SER A 70 -30.41 -17.93 -3.14
N GLN A 71 -30.09 -17.31 -4.27
CA GLN A 71 -30.30 -17.84 -5.62
C GLN A 71 -29.16 -18.75 -6.11
N GLY A 72 -28.17 -19.06 -5.28
CA GLY A 72 -27.01 -19.90 -5.65
C GLY A 72 -25.95 -19.20 -6.51
N ARG A 73 -25.98 -17.85 -6.64
CA ARG A 73 -25.05 -17.07 -7.47
C ARG A 73 -23.75 -16.69 -6.78
N ALA A 74 -23.49 -17.16 -5.56
CA ALA A 74 -22.28 -16.80 -4.80
C ALA A 74 -20.99 -17.18 -5.54
N THR A 75 -20.88 -18.43 -6.01
CA THR A 75 -19.67 -18.92 -6.72
C THR A 75 -19.37 -18.15 -7.99
N PRO A 76 -20.31 -17.92 -8.93
CA PRO A 76 -20.06 -17.08 -10.10
C PRO A 76 -19.58 -15.66 -9.75
N ILE A 77 -20.14 -15.04 -8.71
CA ILE A 77 -19.75 -13.69 -8.27
C ILE A 77 -18.30 -13.71 -7.77
N ILE A 78 -17.93 -14.66 -6.90
CA ILE A 78 -16.56 -14.81 -6.38
C ILE A 78 -15.58 -14.99 -7.53
N LEU A 79 -15.83 -15.95 -8.44
CA LEU A 79 -14.95 -16.21 -9.58
C LEU A 79 -14.80 -14.99 -10.50
N THR A 80 -15.87 -14.22 -10.69
CA THR A 80 -15.81 -12.98 -11.49
C THR A 80 -14.91 -11.94 -10.83
N TYR A 81 -15.05 -11.71 -9.51
CA TYR A 81 -14.19 -10.76 -8.79
C TYR A 81 -12.74 -11.21 -8.76
N GLU A 82 -12.48 -12.51 -8.58
CA GLU A 82 -11.12 -13.05 -8.64
C GLU A 82 -10.49 -12.88 -10.03
N ALA A 83 -11.24 -13.16 -11.10
CA ALA A 83 -10.79 -12.94 -12.47
C ALA A 83 -10.50 -11.46 -12.76
N MET A 84 -11.35 -10.54 -12.27
CA MET A 84 -11.12 -9.09 -12.38
C MET A 84 -9.84 -8.67 -11.63
N MET A 85 -9.62 -9.21 -10.44
CA MET A 85 -8.41 -8.96 -9.64
C MET A 85 -7.17 -9.45 -10.38
N GLU A 86 -7.17 -10.70 -10.85
CA GLU A 86 -6.01 -11.26 -11.58
C GLU A 86 -5.72 -10.48 -12.86
N LYS A 87 -6.75 -10.08 -13.61
CA LYS A 87 -6.57 -9.23 -14.78
C LYS A 87 -5.88 -7.92 -14.41
N LYS A 88 -6.34 -7.23 -13.35
CA LYS A 88 -5.77 -5.96 -12.92
C LYS A 88 -4.30 -6.13 -12.47
N ILE A 89 -3.97 -7.22 -11.77
CA ILE A 89 -2.58 -7.51 -11.36
C ILE A 89 -1.72 -7.78 -12.60
N GLY A 90 -2.26 -8.51 -13.58
CA GLY A 90 -1.59 -8.76 -14.86
C GLY A 90 -1.32 -7.48 -15.65
N ASP A 91 -2.29 -6.56 -15.72
CA ASP A 91 -2.14 -5.26 -16.37
C ASP A 91 -1.02 -4.43 -15.70
N ILE A 92 -0.97 -4.42 -14.36
CA ILE A 92 0.12 -3.78 -13.59
C ILE A 92 1.48 -4.41 -13.92
N ALA A 93 1.55 -5.74 -13.95
CA ALA A 93 2.79 -6.44 -14.26
C ALA A 93 3.28 -6.14 -15.68
N ALA A 94 2.38 -6.07 -16.66
CA ALA A 94 2.69 -5.70 -18.03
C ALA A 94 3.20 -4.25 -18.14
N GLU A 95 2.59 -3.31 -17.38
CA GLU A 95 3.04 -1.92 -17.32
C GLU A 95 4.44 -1.81 -16.72
N ILE A 96 4.73 -2.55 -15.63
CA ILE A 96 6.05 -2.60 -15.02
C ILE A 96 7.07 -3.17 -16.02
N ALA A 97 6.77 -4.28 -16.69
CA ALA A 97 7.67 -4.92 -17.66
C ALA A 97 7.97 -4.02 -18.87
N ALA A 98 7.02 -3.18 -19.28
CA ALA A 98 7.23 -2.21 -20.36
C ALA A 98 8.18 -1.06 -19.96
N ARG A 99 8.37 -0.80 -18.68
CA ARG A 99 9.24 0.27 -18.14
C ARG A 99 10.58 -0.31 -17.70
N ARG A 100 11.51 -0.49 -18.62
CA ARG A 100 12.83 -1.11 -18.36
C ARG A 100 13.65 -0.49 -17.24
N GLN A 101 13.42 0.78 -16.92
CA GLN A 101 14.09 1.49 -15.82
C GLN A 101 13.56 1.12 -14.44
N VAL A 102 12.37 0.51 -14.33
CA VAL A 102 11.79 0.11 -13.04
C VAL A 102 12.59 -1.06 -12.46
N ARG A 103 13.10 -0.86 -11.26
CA ARG A 103 13.84 -1.87 -10.48
C ARG A 103 13.18 -2.12 -9.13
N PHE A 104 12.34 -1.19 -8.67
CA PHE A 104 11.65 -1.25 -7.39
C PHE A 104 10.15 -1.13 -7.59
N VAL A 105 9.41 -2.13 -7.15
CA VAL A 105 7.94 -2.13 -7.10
C VAL A 105 7.54 -1.96 -5.65
N MET A 106 6.95 -0.79 -5.33
CA MET A 106 6.66 -0.37 -3.95
C MET A 106 5.19 -0.62 -3.61
N ILE A 107 4.94 -1.48 -2.62
CA ILE A 107 3.59 -1.87 -2.20
C ILE A 107 3.35 -1.36 -0.78
N ALA A 108 2.45 -0.39 -0.63
CA ALA A 108 2.06 0.13 0.67
C ALA A 108 0.62 -0.23 1.02
N GLY A 109 0.37 -0.31 2.31
CA GLY A 109 -0.96 -0.52 2.86
C GLY A 109 -0.90 -0.76 4.37
N PRO A 110 -2.02 -0.59 5.09
CA PRO A 110 -2.06 -0.81 6.53
C PRO A 110 -1.80 -2.29 6.89
N SER A 111 -1.62 -2.56 8.18
CA SER A 111 -1.51 -3.93 8.67
C SER A 111 -2.73 -4.76 8.27
N SER A 112 -2.54 -6.02 7.98
CA SER A 112 -3.61 -6.97 7.56
C SER A 112 -4.40 -6.57 6.30
N SER A 113 -3.89 -5.65 5.47
CA SER A 113 -4.55 -5.24 4.21
C SER A 113 -4.33 -6.19 3.03
N GLY A 114 -3.56 -7.27 3.22
CA GLY A 114 -3.25 -8.22 2.16
C GLY A 114 -2.04 -7.87 1.29
N LYS A 115 -1.18 -6.92 1.71
CA LYS A 115 0.04 -6.54 0.97
C LYS A 115 0.88 -7.73 0.54
N THR A 116 1.17 -8.64 1.48
CA THR A 116 2.00 -9.83 1.23
C THR A 116 1.35 -10.76 0.21
N THR A 117 0.03 -11.00 0.32
CA THR A 117 -0.71 -11.80 -0.66
C THR A 117 -0.66 -11.14 -2.04
N PHE A 118 -0.87 -9.82 -2.11
CA PHE A 118 -0.80 -9.06 -3.34
C PHE A 118 0.62 -9.11 -3.96
N SER A 119 1.68 -8.94 -3.16
CA SER A 119 3.07 -8.99 -3.63
C SER A 119 3.43 -10.35 -4.24
N HIS A 120 2.94 -11.46 -3.66
CA HIS A 120 3.13 -12.79 -4.22
C HIS A 120 2.39 -12.99 -5.55
N ARG A 121 1.14 -12.55 -5.65
CA ARG A 121 0.35 -12.61 -6.89
C ARG A 121 0.99 -11.74 -7.98
N LEU A 122 1.40 -10.51 -7.66
CA LEU A 122 2.10 -9.63 -8.58
C LEU A 122 3.44 -10.24 -9.03
N SER A 123 4.20 -10.84 -8.11
CA SER A 123 5.44 -11.54 -8.45
C SER A 123 5.22 -12.69 -9.43
N THR A 124 4.09 -13.39 -9.32
CA THR A 124 3.72 -14.44 -10.29
C THR A 124 3.47 -13.84 -11.68
N GLN A 125 2.72 -12.75 -11.77
CA GLN A 125 2.45 -12.07 -13.04
C GLN A 125 3.71 -11.42 -13.63
N LEU A 126 4.60 -10.86 -12.81
CA LEU A 126 5.89 -10.35 -13.26
C LEU A 126 6.77 -11.44 -13.89
N ARG A 127 6.78 -12.67 -13.31
CA ARG A 127 7.47 -13.83 -13.91
C ARG A 127 6.84 -14.20 -15.26
N ALA A 128 5.52 -14.17 -15.36
CA ALA A 128 4.84 -14.41 -16.64
C ALA A 128 5.19 -13.35 -17.71
N CYS A 129 5.54 -12.13 -17.29
CA CYS A 129 6.06 -11.08 -18.18
C CYS A 129 7.59 -11.18 -18.42
N GLY A 130 8.26 -12.22 -17.96
CA GLY A 130 9.70 -12.45 -18.17
C GLY A 130 10.64 -11.77 -17.19
N LEU A 131 10.14 -11.13 -16.14
CA LEU A 131 10.95 -10.52 -15.08
C LEU A 131 11.27 -11.54 -13.96
N ARG A 132 12.30 -11.23 -13.17
CA ARG A 132 12.69 -12.01 -11.99
C ARG A 132 12.45 -11.20 -10.71
N PRO A 133 11.25 -11.31 -10.10
CA PRO A 133 10.90 -10.57 -8.89
C PRO A 133 11.54 -11.20 -7.65
N HIS A 134 12.09 -10.35 -6.78
CA HIS A 134 12.61 -10.67 -5.46
C HIS A 134 11.76 -9.94 -4.41
N ALA A 135 11.09 -10.68 -3.54
CA ALA A 135 10.24 -10.12 -2.50
C ALA A 135 11.06 -9.64 -1.31
N ILE A 136 10.82 -8.42 -0.85
CA ILE A 136 11.43 -7.82 0.34
C ILE A 136 10.31 -7.23 1.22
N ALA A 137 10.25 -7.69 2.47
CA ALA A 137 9.42 -7.06 3.49
C ALA A 137 10.22 -5.95 4.18
N THR A 138 9.69 -4.73 4.23
CA THR A 138 10.36 -3.63 4.93
C THR A 138 10.46 -3.88 6.43
N ASP A 139 9.61 -4.73 6.98
CA ASP A 139 9.65 -5.15 8.39
C ASP A 139 11.00 -5.75 8.79
N ASN A 140 11.78 -6.27 7.83
CA ASN A 140 13.15 -6.72 8.06
C ASN A 140 14.12 -5.59 8.38
N TYR A 141 13.74 -4.35 8.15
CA TYR A 141 14.52 -3.15 8.42
C TYR A 141 14.06 -2.39 9.66
N PHE A 142 13.26 -3.00 10.53
CA PHE A 142 13.01 -2.42 11.85
C PHE A 142 14.31 -2.27 12.64
N LYS A 143 14.43 -1.19 13.40
CA LYS A 143 15.44 -1.06 14.45
C LYS A 143 15.22 -2.11 15.54
N ASN A 144 16.24 -2.42 16.31
CA ASN A 144 16.03 -3.26 17.49
C ASN A 144 14.98 -2.64 18.42
N ARG A 145 14.27 -3.48 19.14
CA ARG A 145 13.16 -3.02 20.00
C ARG A 145 13.58 -1.92 20.98
N GLU A 146 14.77 -2.03 21.55
CA GLU A 146 15.33 -1.04 22.49
C GLU A 146 15.60 0.33 21.84
N ASP A 147 15.88 0.35 20.53
CA ASP A 147 16.18 1.55 19.74
C ASP A 147 14.92 2.16 19.10
N THR A 148 13.75 1.51 19.26
CA THR A 148 12.49 2.00 18.71
C THR A 148 12.01 3.22 19.48
N PRO A 149 11.63 4.35 18.81
CA PRO A 149 11.08 5.53 19.48
C PRO A 149 9.83 5.20 20.30
N ARG A 150 9.55 6.04 21.30
CA ARG A 150 8.34 5.93 22.10
C ARG A 150 7.38 7.07 21.79
N ASP A 151 6.09 6.76 21.87
CA ASP A 151 5.00 7.73 21.72
C ASP A 151 4.89 8.64 22.97
N GLU A 152 3.96 9.60 22.93
CA GLU A 152 3.68 10.53 24.04
C GLU A 152 3.26 9.82 25.35
N ASN A 153 2.80 8.57 25.26
CA ASN A 153 2.36 7.74 26.39
C ASN A 153 3.47 6.80 26.90
N GLY A 154 4.66 6.84 26.29
CA GLY A 154 5.79 5.98 26.63
C GLY A 154 5.76 4.58 26.02
N ASN A 155 4.81 4.26 25.13
CA ASN A 155 4.77 3.01 24.39
C ASN A 155 5.69 3.07 23.18
N TYR A 156 6.20 1.92 22.74
CA TYR A 156 6.98 1.87 21.50
C TYR A 156 6.10 2.22 20.30
N ASP A 157 6.54 3.17 19.48
CA ASP A 157 5.90 3.55 18.22
C ASP A 157 6.46 2.71 17.07
N PHE A 158 5.91 1.50 16.89
CA PHE A 158 6.30 0.60 15.80
C PHE A 158 5.73 1.00 14.44
N GLU A 159 4.73 1.87 14.39
CA GLU A 159 4.11 2.30 13.13
C GLU A 159 4.77 3.57 12.56
N GLY A 160 5.50 4.30 13.38
CA GLY A 160 6.22 5.48 12.97
C GLY A 160 7.44 5.17 12.09
N LEU A 161 7.77 6.10 11.17
CA LEU A 161 8.97 5.97 10.33
C LEU A 161 10.26 5.85 11.17
N GLY A 162 10.27 6.42 12.37
CA GLY A 162 11.39 6.35 13.30
C GLY A 162 11.74 4.94 13.79
N ALA A 163 10.79 3.97 13.71
CA ALA A 163 11.04 2.58 14.01
C ALA A 163 11.85 1.85 12.93
N MET A 164 11.92 2.43 11.73
CA MET A 164 12.64 1.86 10.60
C MET A 164 14.09 2.34 10.56
N ASP A 165 14.97 1.47 10.14
CA ASP A 165 16.36 1.83 9.78
C ASP A 165 16.39 2.29 8.32
N VAL A 166 15.95 3.53 8.12
CA VAL A 166 15.82 4.16 6.81
C VAL A 166 17.17 4.26 6.08
N GLU A 167 18.24 4.56 6.82
CA GLU A 167 19.57 4.69 6.26
C GLU A 167 20.10 3.35 5.74
N GLN A 168 19.99 2.28 6.52
CA GLN A 168 20.41 0.95 6.10
C GLN A 168 19.58 0.46 4.90
N PHE A 169 18.25 0.68 4.93
CA PHE A 169 17.40 0.32 3.80
C PHE A 169 17.87 1.00 2.51
N ASN A 170 18.06 2.32 2.53
CA ASN A 170 18.49 3.07 1.35
C ASN A 170 19.90 2.65 0.89
N ALA A 171 20.85 2.45 1.82
CA ALA A 171 22.19 1.99 1.50
C ALA A 171 22.16 0.63 0.77
N ASP A 172 21.41 -0.33 1.27
CA ASP A 172 21.28 -1.66 0.68
C ASP A 172 20.63 -1.60 -0.71
N MET A 173 19.54 -0.84 -0.85
CA MET A 173 18.83 -0.70 -2.14
C MET A 173 19.72 0.00 -3.20
N VAL A 174 20.48 1.02 -2.83
CA VAL A 174 21.40 1.69 -3.74
C VAL A 174 22.55 0.77 -4.16
N ARG A 175 23.10 -0.04 -3.25
CA ARG A 175 24.13 -1.04 -3.58
C ARG A 175 23.59 -2.11 -4.52
N LEU A 176 22.37 -2.61 -4.27
CA LEU A 176 21.71 -3.56 -5.18
C LEU A 176 21.49 -2.96 -6.57
N LEU A 177 21.09 -1.66 -6.65
CA LEU A 177 20.89 -0.97 -7.93
C LEU A 177 22.20 -0.87 -8.72
N ARG A 178 23.35 -0.82 -8.04
CA ARG A 178 24.68 -0.84 -8.66
C ARG A 178 25.16 -2.24 -9.05
N GLY A 179 24.38 -3.28 -8.78
CA GLY A 179 24.75 -4.67 -9.04
C GLY A 179 25.70 -5.27 -8.00
N GLU A 180 25.86 -4.63 -6.84
CA GLU A 180 26.64 -5.17 -5.74
C GLU A 180 25.88 -6.31 -5.03
N THR A 181 26.61 -7.23 -4.42
CA THR A 181 26.04 -8.23 -3.53
C THR A 181 25.78 -7.63 -2.16
N VAL A 182 24.55 -7.79 -1.66
CA VAL A 182 24.11 -7.28 -0.36
C VAL A 182 23.56 -8.43 0.47
N GLU A 183 23.94 -8.51 1.73
CA GLU A 183 23.32 -9.39 2.70
C GLU A 183 22.07 -8.68 3.28
N LEU A 184 20.89 -9.17 2.91
CA LEU A 184 19.62 -8.63 3.38
C LEU A 184 19.35 -9.06 4.81
N PRO A 185 18.94 -8.14 5.70
CA PRO A 185 18.62 -8.46 7.07
C PRO A 185 17.33 -9.28 7.19
N THR A 186 17.13 -9.92 8.33
CA THR A 186 15.88 -10.55 8.75
C THR A 186 15.55 -10.07 10.14
N PHE A 187 14.31 -9.62 10.37
CA PHE A 187 13.89 -9.20 11.70
C PHE A 187 13.28 -10.36 12.49
N ASN A 188 13.86 -10.65 13.64
CA ASN A 188 13.37 -11.67 14.55
C ASN A 188 12.39 -11.04 15.56
N PHE A 189 11.09 -11.15 15.27
CA PHE A 189 10.03 -10.56 16.11
C PHE A 189 10.02 -11.10 17.58
N LYS A 190 10.45 -12.34 17.77
CA LYS A 190 10.52 -12.92 19.14
C LYS A 190 11.62 -12.28 19.95
N LYS A 191 12.80 -12.10 19.36
CA LYS A 191 13.94 -11.43 20.00
C LYS A 191 13.81 -9.91 19.99
N GLY A 192 13.02 -9.35 19.04
CA GLY A 192 12.93 -7.92 18.80
C GLY A 192 14.22 -7.33 18.24
N ALA A 193 14.94 -8.10 17.44
CA ALA A 193 16.26 -7.72 16.91
C ALA A 193 16.42 -8.14 15.45
N ARG A 194 17.23 -7.39 14.73
CA ARG A 194 17.64 -7.70 13.36
C ARG A 194 18.81 -8.69 13.37
N GLU A 195 18.75 -9.64 12.46
CA GLU A 195 19.74 -10.71 12.30
C GLU A 195 20.23 -10.76 10.85
N HIS A 196 21.48 -11.15 10.64
CA HIS A 196 22.08 -11.46 9.35
C HIS A 196 22.29 -12.95 9.26
N ASN A 197 21.56 -13.61 8.35
CA ASN A 197 21.46 -15.07 8.29
C ASN A 197 22.00 -15.63 6.96
N GLY A 198 22.88 -14.89 6.27
CA GLY A 198 23.46 -15.29 4.99
C GLY A 198 22.50 -15.15 3.80
N ASN A 199 21.49 -14.28 3.88
CA ASN A 199 20.57 -14.01 2.78
C ASN A 199 21.18 -12.98 1.81
N PHE A 200 22.03 -13.44 0.90
CA PHE A 200 22.72 -12.59 -0.07
C PHE A 200 21.90 -12.43 -1.35
N LEU A 201 21.82 -11.19 -1.85
CA LEU A 201 21.16 -10.86 -3.10
C LEU A 201 22.08 -9.99 -3.98
N THR A 202 22.07 -10.28 -5.28
CA THR A 202 22.69 -9.46 -6.32
C THR A 202 21.68 -9.29 -7.44
N LEU A 203 21.47 -8.07 -7.93
CA LEU A 203 20.52 -7.82 -9.03
C LEU A 203 21.24 -7.92 -10.38
N GLY A 204 20.69 -8.77 -11.24
CA GLY A 204 21.04 -8.87 -12.66
C GLY A 204 20.07 -8.13 -13.57
N GLU A 205 20.25 -8.28 -14.86
CA GLU A 205 19.30 -7.79 -15.86
C GLU A 205 17.97 -8.53 -15.74
N GLY A 206 16.85 -7.79 -15.75
CA GLY A 206 15.50 -8.33 -15.59
C GLY A 206 15.09 -8.65 -14.15
N ASP A 207 15.96 -8.43 -13.17
CA ASP A 207 15.59 -8.54 -11.76
C ASP A 207 14.85 -7.28 -11.29
N VAL A 208 13.78 -7.46 -10.51
CA VAL A 208 13.02 -6.38 -9.88
C VAL A 208 12.77 -6.71 -8.41
N LEU A 209 12.86 -5.71 -7.56
CA LEU A 209 12.54 -5.85 -6.13
C LEU A 209 11.07 -5.52 -5.90
N VAL A 210 10.32 -6.45 -5.36
CA VAL A 210 8.93 -6.25 -4.93
C VAL A 210 8.95 -6.02 -3.43
N ILE A 211 8.86 -4.75 -3.05
CA ILE A 211 9.06 -4.27 -1.68
C ILE A 211 7.70 -3.94 -1.08
N GLU A 212 7.36 -4.58 0.04
CA GLU A 212 6.11 -4.35 0.73
C GLU A 212 6.30 -3.86 2.15
N GLY A 213 5.44 -2.92 2.58
CA GLY A 213 5.41 -2.40 3.93
C GLY A 213 4.57 -1.13 4.07
N ILE A 214 4.37 -0.69 5.30
CA ILE A 214 3.49 0.46 5.57
C ILE A 214 4.05 1.80 5.05
N HIS A 215 5.38 1.91 4.92
CA HIS A 215 6.07 3.13 4.51
C HIS A 215 6.54 3.15 3.05
N CYS A 216 6.23 2.13 2.25
CA CYS A 216 6.77 2.00 0.88
C CYS A 216 6.45 3.19 -0.05
N LEU A 217 5.33 3.89 0.15
CA LEU A 217 4.97 5.10 -0.61
C LEU A 217 5.36 6.41 0.09
N ASN A 218 6.11 6.35 1.21
CA ASN A 218 6.64 7.53 1.87
C ASN A 218 7.98 7.93 1.22
N ASP A 219 8.03 9.11 0.61
CA ASP A 219 9.26 9.62 -0.03
C ASP A 219 10.44 9.74 0.95
N GLN A 220 10.19 9.96 2.24
CA GLN A 220 11.25 9.99 3.26
C GLN A 220 11.87 8.60 3.48
N PHE A 221 11.09 7.53 3.34
CA PHE A 221 11.59 6.16 3.48
C PHE A 221 12.49 5.75 2.30
N THR A 222 12.17 6.23 1.10
CA THR A 222 12.86 5.85 -0.14
C THR A 222 13.63 7.01 -0.79
N HIS A 223 14.16 7.93 0.05
CA HIS A 223 14.70 9.21 -0.38
C HIS A 223 15.93 9.09 -1.31
N ALA A 224 16.76 8.04 -1.16
CA ALA A 224 17.93 7.82 -1.98
C ALA A 224 17.65 7.07 -3.29
N LEU A 225 16.43 6.58 -3.51
CA LEU A 225 16.10 5.83 -4.71
C LEU A 225 15.61 6.75 -5.83
N PRO A 226 16.14 6.63 -7.07
CA PRO A 226 15.67 7.41 -8.21
C PRO A 226 14.17 7.21 -8.46
N LYS A 227 13.44 8.29 -8.72
CA LYS A 227 11.98 8.22 -8.94
C LYS A 227 11.62 7.36 -10.14
N GLU A 228 12.39 7.45 -11.21
CA GLU A 228 12.22 6.68 -12.45
C GLU A 228 12.43 5.18 -12.26
N SER A 229 13.18 4.76 -11.23
CA SER A 229 13.40 3.35 -10.91
C SER A 229 12.28 2.73 -10.06
N LYS A 230 11.31 3.53 -9.62
CA LYS A 230 10.19 3.11 -8.75
C LYS A 230 8.88 3.03 -9.54
N TYR A 231 8.08 2.04 -9.17
CA TYR A 231 6.69 1.88 -9.57
C TYR A 231 5.79 1.82 -8.34
#